data_77d0e8ca07f2289bcd87972af67607ae
#
_entry.id   77d0e8ca07f2289bcd87972af67607ae
#
_cell.length_a   1.000
_cell.length_b   1.000
_cell.length_c   1.000
_cell.angle_alpha   90.00
_cell.angle_beta   90.00
_cell.angle_gamma   90.00
#
_symmetry.space_group_name_H-M   'P 1'
#
loop_
_entity.id
_entity.type
_entity.pdbx_description
1 polymer ?
#
loop_
_entity_poly.entity_id
_entity_poly.type
_entity_poly.pdbx_seq_one_letter_code
_entity_poly.pdbx_strand_id
1 'polypeptide(L)'
;PGIEELIRSDLRDGLQLEMDRAILNGSGSSGQPTGIMGTSGINSVAIGTNGGAVTLEKIVDLETAVMEDNGAVNPNAVRYLTNYKVMGALKKLRAGGSAAGDGAFLYNSDLSAIGRGGTPAVLNGYGVLPSNQVPSNLTKGSSSGVCSAIVYGDFSQCIMGTWGGGLEITVGEDADDFSKALTSIRGIL
;
A
#
# COMPACT_ATOMS: atom_id res chain seq x y z
N PRO A 1 12.62 22.32 19.83
CA PRO A 1 11.62 21.30 20.12
C PRO A 1 12.09 20.48 21.30
N GLY A 2 11.22 20.30 22.31
CA GLY A 2 11.52 19.47 23.47
C GLY A 2 11.52 17.99 23.09
N ILE A 3 12.18 17.15 23.87
CA ILE A 3 12.21 15.69 23.65
C ILE A 3 10.81 15.08 23.64
N GLU A 4 9.88 15.65 24.39
CA GLU A 4 8.46 15.25 24.42
C GLU A 4 7.79 15.43 23.05
N GLU A 5 8.06 16.54 22.37
CA GLU A 5 7.50 16.84 21.06
C GLU A 5 8.03 15.86 19.98
N LEU A 6 9.31 15.49 20.09
CA LEU A 6 9.91 14.47 19.24
C LEU A 6 9.24 13.10 19.46
N ILE A 7 9.09 12.67 20.71
CA ILE A 7 8.44 11.38 21.04
C ILE A 7 6.97 11.36 20.56
N ARG A 8 6.24 12.47 20.72
CA ARG A 8 4.86 12.59 20.22
C ARG A 8 4.79 12.47 18.70
N SER A 9 5.74 13.07 17.98
CA SER A 9 5.83 12.95 16.52
C SER A 9 6.11 11.51 16.09
N ASP A 10 7.13 10.88 16.67
CA ASP A 10 7.50 9.51 16.35
C ASP A 10 6.36 8.52 16.63
N LEU A 11 5.66 8.70 17.75
CA LEU A 11 4.51 7.85 18.09
C LEU A 11 3.36 8.05 17.11
N ARG A 12 3.07 9.28 16.69
CA ARG A 12 2.05 9.57 15.67
C ARG A 12 2.40 8.90 14.34
N ASP A 13 3.64 9.05 13.89
CA ASP A 13 4.10 8.49 12.63
C ASP A 13 4.05 6.96 12.65
N GLY A 14 4.43 6.34 13.76
CA GLY A 14 4.32 4.89 13.95
C GLY A 14 2.88 4.39 13.92
N LEU A 15 1.95 5.09 14.58
CA LEU A 15 0.53 4.75 14.57
C LEU A 15 -0.10 4.94 13.18
N GLN A 16 0.26 5.98 12.45
CA GLN A 16 -0.20 6.19 11.08
C GLN A 16 0.26 5.06 10.14
N LEU A 17 1.52 4.64 10.24
CA LEU A 17 2.05 3.53 9.46
C LEU A 17 1.32 2.21 9.76
N GLU A 18 1.02 1.94 11.03
CA GLU A 18 0.29 0.73 11.42
C GLU A 18 -1.18 0.80 10.95
N MET A 19 -1.80 1.97 10.98
CA MET A 19 -3.14 2.18 10.45
C MET A 19 -3.17 1.92 8.93
N ASP A 20 -2.22 2.46 8.17
CA ASP A 20 -2.10 2.20 6.73
C ASP A 20 -1.91 0.72 6.44
N ARG A 21 -1.08 0.03 7.24
CA ARG A 21 -0.89 -1.42 7.13
C ARG A 21 -2.21 -2.17 7.39
N ALA A 22 -2.93 -1.80 8.44
CA ALA A 22 -4.19 -2.45 8.82
C ALA A 22 -5.29 -2.24 7.76
N ILE A 23 -5.37 -1.04 7.16
CA ILE A 23 -6.31 -0.75 6.06
C ILE A 23 -6.01 -1.64 4.84
N LEU A 24 -4.74 -1.84 4.51
CA LEU A 24 -4.35 -2.61 3.34
C LEU A 24 -4.37 -4.12 3.58
N ASN A 25 -3.85 -4.58 4.71
CA ASN A 25 -3.59 -5.99 4.98
C ASN A 25 -3.95 -6.40 6.42
N GLY A 26 -4.95 -5.77 7.03
CA GLY A 26 -5.45 -6.16 8.34
C GLY A 26 -6.10 -7.53 8.32
N SER A 27 -5.97 -8.26 9.42
CA SER A 27 -6.41 -9.65 9.53
C SER A 27 -7.93 -9.82 9.76
N GLY A 28 -8.65 -8.76 10.10
CA GLY A 28 -10.06 -8.82 10.53
C GLY A 28 -10.26 -9.46 11.91
N SER A 29 -9.18 -9.62 12.68
CA SER A 29 -9.20 -10.24 14.01
C SER A 29 -8.32 -9.48 14.99
N SER A 30 -8.46 -9.73 16.27
CA SER A 30 -7.63 -9.11 17.33
C SER A 30 -7.67 -7.58 17.32
N GLY A 31 -8.84 -7.00 17.07
CA GLY A 31 -9.02 -5.55 17.04
C GLY A 31 -8.57 -4.87 15.74
N GLN A 32 -8.10 -5.63 14.74
CA GLN A 32 -7.76 -5.08 13.43
C GLN A 32 -8.93 -5.17 12.45
N PRO A 33 -9.14 -4.17 11.59
CA PRO A 33 -10.11 -4.25 10.50
C PRO A 33 -9.68 -5.31 9.47
N THR A 34 -10.64 -5.81 8.69
CA THR A 34 -10.30 -6.59 7.50
C THR A 34 -9.72 -5.63 6.46
N GLY A 35 -8.47 -5.85 6.08
CA GLY A 35 -7.82 -5.04 5.07
C GLY A 35 -8.38 -5.25 3.66
N ILE A 36 -8.14 -4.30 2.76
CA ILE A 36 -8.58 -4.36 1.35
C ILE A 36 -8.19 -5.71 0.73
N MET A 37 -6.97 -6.18 0.95
CA MET A 37 -6.47 -7.42 0.37
C MET A 37 -7.12 -8.70 0.94
N GLY A 38 -7.72 -8.62 2.14
CA GLY A 38 -8.43 -9.72 2.77
C GLY A 38 -9.94 -9.67 2.59
N THR A 39 -10.47 -8.65 1.92
CA THR A 39 -11.90 -8.48 1.70
C THR A 39 -12.41 -9.53 0.71
N SER A 40 -13.50 -10.21 1.08
CA SER A 40 -14.16 -11.18 0.19
C SER A 40 -14.92 -10.47 -0.94
N GLY A 41 -14.99 -11.11 -2.11
CA GLY A 41 -15.74 -10.60 -3.26
C GLY A 41 -14.99 -9.59 -4.12
N ILE A 42 -13.74 -9.26 -3.79
CA ILE A 42 -12.90 -8.47 -4.70
C ILE A 42 -12.29 -9.36 -5.78
N ASN A 43 -12.09 -8.79 -6.96
CA ASN A 43 -11.47 -9.47 -8.09
C ASN A 43 -9.98 -9.77 -7.80
N SER A 44 -9.51 -10.90 -8.27
CA SER A 44 -8.12 -11.30 -8.13
C SER A 44 -7.58 -11.87 -9.45
N VAL A 45 -6.55 -11.24 -9.97
CA VAL A 45 -5.82 -11.70 -11.16
C VAL A 45 -4.51 -12.34 -10.73
N ALA A 46 -4.40 -13.65 -10.92
CA ALA A 46 -3.20 -14.38 -10.53
C ALA A 46 -2.16 -14.40 -11.67
N ILE A 47 -0.89 -14.18 -11.29
CA ILE A 47 0.25 -14.38 -12.18
C ILE A 47 0.80 -15.78 -11.94
N GLY A 48 0.26 -16.77 -12.68
CA GLY A 48 0.65 -18.17 -12.52
C GLY A 48 0.24 -18.81 -11.18
N THR A 49 0.51 -20.10 -11.04
CA THR A 49 0.18 -20.89 -9.84
C THR A 49 1.01 -20.48 -8.64
N ASN A 50 2.28 -20.17 -8.87
CA ASN A 50 3.26 -19.83 -7.82
C ASN A 50 3.65 -18.34 -7.80
N GLY A 51 2.84 -17.48 -8.42
CA GLY A 51 3.25 -16.11 -8.71
C GLY A 51 4.19 -16.06 -9.91
N GLY A 52 4.70 -14.88 -10.24
CA GLY A 52 5.58 -14.69 -11.38
C GLY A 52 5.99 -13.23 -11.59
N ALA A 53 6.74 -12.98 -12.64
CA ALA A 53 7.07 -11.62 -13.03
C ALA A 53 5.81 -10.88 -13.51
N VAL A 54 5.72 -9.61 -13.19
CA VAL A 54 4.63 -8.76 -13.68
C VAL A 54 4.73 -8.64 -15.20
N THR A 55 3.59 -8.74 -15.89
CA THR A 55 3.47 -8.56 -17.34
C THR A 55 2.41 -7.51 -17.63
N LEU A 56 2.52 -6.84 -18.79
CA LEU A 56 1.52 -5.85 -19.21
C LEU A 56 0.13 -6.49 -19.36
N GLU A 57 0.06 -7.71 -19.90
CA GLU A 57 -1.19 -8.45 -20.03
C GLU A 57 -1.92 -8.57 -18.69
N LYS A 58 -1.20 -8.96 -17.62
CA LYS A 58 -1.79 -9.11 -16.29
C LYS A 58 -2.21 -7.78 -15.64
N ILE A 59 -1.55 -6.70 -16.01
CA ILE A 59 -1.97 -5.36 -15.61
C ILE A 59 -3.28 -4.99 -16.30
N VAL A 60 -3.38 -5.22 -17.60
CA VAL A 60 -4.60 -4.98 -18.38
C VAL A 60 -5.75 -5.90 -17.91
N ASP A 61 -5.48 -7.17 -17.61
CA ASP A 61 -6.48 -8.09 -17.04
C ASP A 61 -7.03 -7.55 -15.71
N LEU A 62 -6.17 -6.95 -14.87
CA LEU A 62 -6.59 -6.37 -13.60
C LEU A 62 -7.47 -5.12 -13.79
N GLU A 63 -7.12 -4.25 -14.73
CA GLU A 63 -7.95 -3.11 -15.12
C GLU A 63 -9.31 -3.57 -15.64
N THR A 64 -9.30 -4.53 -16.56
CA THR A 64 -10.51 -5.09 -17.18
C THR A 64 -11.45 -5.65 -16.11
N ALA A 65 -10.93 -6.45 -15.18
CA ALA A 65 -11.72 -7.05 -14.12
C ALA A 65 -12.45 -6.01 -13.26
N VAL A 66 -11.80 -4.87 -12.95
CA VAL A 66 -12.45 -3.78 -12.19
C VAL A 66 -13.48 -3.04 -13.05
N MET A 67 -13.18 -2.83 -14.34
CA MET A 67 -14.11 -2.11 -15.24
C MET A 67 -15.36 -2.92 -15.54
N GLU A 68 -15.25 -4.23 -15.74
CA GLU A 68 -16.38 -5.13 -15.98
C GLU A 68 -17.38 -5.12 -14.82
N ASP A 69 -16.91 -4.96 -13.59
CA ASP A 69 -17.75 -4.86 -12.39
C ASP A 69 -18.19 -3.43 -12.06
N ASN A 70 -17.99 -2.49 -12.97
CA ASN A 70 -18.28 -1.06 -12.75
C ASN A 70 -17.55 -0.46 -11.51
N GLY A 71 -16.41 -1.01 -11.15
CA GLY A 71 -15.65 -0.61 -9.98
C GLY A 71 -14.91 0.74 -10.10
N ALA A 72 -14.94 1.38 -11.26
CA ALA A 72 -14.32 2.67 -11.51
C ALA A 72 -15.38 3.80 -11.56
N VAL A 73 -16.01 4.07 -10.43
CA VAL A 73 -17.08 5.07 -10.32
C VAL A 73 -16.53 6.48 -10.59
N ASN A 74 -15.35 6.78 -10.09
CA ASN A 74 -14.66 8.04 -10.35
C ASN A 74 -13.32 7.79 -11.06
N PRO A 75 -13.25 7.90 -12.38
CA PRO A 75 -12.03 7.63 -13.14
C PRO A 75 -10.81 8.45 -12.69
N ASN A 76 -11.03 9.64 -12.15
CA ASN A 76 -9.95 10.51 -11.66
C ASN A 76 -9.36 10.03 -10.32
N ALA A 77 -10.05 9.17 -9.59
CA ALA A 77 -9.61 8.61 -8.31
C ALA A 77 -9.07 7.17 -8.44
N VAL A 78 -9.20 6.58 -9.63
CA VAL A 78 -8.64 5.24 -9.91
C VAL A 78 -7.12 5.31 -9.92
N ARG A 79 -6.48 4.42 -9.16
CA ARG A 79 -5.01 4.37 -9.00
C ARG A 79 -4.54 2.93 -8.86
N TYR A 80 -3.27 2.73 -9.12
CA TYR A 80 -2.53 1.55 -8.69
C TYR A 80 -1.86 1.82 -7.35
N LEU A 81 -1.92 0.86 -6.47
CA LEU A 81 -1.20 0.85 -5.20
C LEU A 81 -0.32 -0.40 -5.13
N THR A 82 0.97 -0.22 -4.88
CA THR A 82 1.92 -1.33 -4.86
C THR A 82 3.14 -0.99 -4.00
N ASN A 83 4.01 -1.97 -3.77
CA ASN A 83 5.26 -1.72 -3.05
C ASN A 83 6.42 -1.33 -3.99
N TYR A 84 7.51 -0.83 -3.43
CA TYR A 84 8.68 -0.40 -4.20
C TYR A 84 9.39 -1.53 -4.95
N LYS A 85 9.26 -2.80 -4.48
CA LYS A 85 9.80 -3.98 -5.18
C LYS A 85 9.10 -4.18 -6.53
N VAL A 86 7.78 -4.11 -6.55
CA VAL A 86 6.98 -4.19 -7.79
C VAL A 86 7.20 -2.95 -8.66
N MET A 87 7.26 -1.75 -8.07
CA MET A 87 7.59 -0.53 -8.79
C MET A 87 8.91 -0.67 -9.56
N GLY A 88 9.93 -1.26 -8.93
CA GLY A 88 11.20 -1.56 -9.59
C GLY A 88 11.06 -2.56 -10.74
N ALA A 89 10.17 -3.56 -10.62
CA ALA A 89 9.89 -4.51 -11.70
C ALA A 89 9.15 -3.85 -12.87
N LEU A 90 8.15 -3.00 -12.57
CA LEU A 90 7.41 -2.24 -13.59
C LEU A 90 8.34 -1.33 -14.41
N LYS A 91 9.30 -0.66 -13.77
CA LYS A 91 10.29 0.19 -14.44
C LYS A 91 11.20 -0.59 -15.40
N LYS A 92 11.36 -1.88 -15.21
CA LYS A 92 12.15 -2.78 -16.06
C LYS A 92 11.32 -3.45 -17.15
N LEU A 93 10.00 -3.28 -17.15
CA LEU A 93 9.11 -3.91 -18.12
C LEU A 93 9.34 -3.33 -19.52
N ARG A 94 9.50 -4.20 -20.50
CA ARG A 94 9.78 -3.82 -21.90
C ARG A 94 8.69 -4.31 -22.84
N ALA A 95 8.52 -3.59 -23.95
CA ALA A 95 7.69 -4.03 -25.06
C ALA A 95 8.32 -5.27 -25.71
N GLY A 96 7.52 -6.31 -25.96
CA GLY A 96 7.97 -7.56 -26.58
C GLY A 96 8.21 -8.72 -25.63
N GLY A 97 8.03 -8.57 -24.34
CA GLY A 97 8.01 -9.69 -23.37
C GLY A 97 9.31 -10.46 -23.19
N SER A 98 10.39 -10.06 -23.83
CA SER A 98 11.70 -10.71 -23.70
C SER A 98 12.51 -10.08 -22.58
N ALA A 99 13.06 -10.89 -21.69
CA ALA A 99 13.99 -10.48 -20.64
C ALA A 99 15.34 -10.00 -21.19
N ALA A 100 15.58 -10.13 -22.50
CA ALA A 100 16.83 -9.83 -23.16
C ALA A 100 16.71 -8.63 -24.11
N GLY A 101 16.71 -7.43 -23.57
CA GLY A 101 17.33 -6.29 -24.21
C GLY A 101 16.63 -5.57 -25.36
N ASP A 102 15.71 -6.17 -26.08
CA ASP A 102 15.08 -5.58 -27.27
C ASP A 102 13.67 -5.06 -26.96
N GLY A 103 13.50 -3.74 -27.04
CA GLY A 103 12.22 -3.07 -26.87
C GLY A 103 12.28 -1.86 -25.95
N ALA A 104 11.42 -0.88 -26.21
CA ALA A 104 11.27 0.30 -25.35
C ALA A 104 10.73 -0.10 -23.98
N PHE A 105 11.10 0.63 -22.94
CA PHE A 105 10.49 0.47 -21.62
C PHE A 105 9.03 0.88 -21.70
N LEU A 106 8.13 0.00 -21.22
CA LEU A 106 6.68 0.25 -21.23
C LEU A 106 6.25 1.24 -20.14
N TYR A 107 6.96 1.20 -19.01
CA TYR A 107 6.71 2.12 -17.92
C TYR A 107 7.45 3.42 -18.19
N ASN A 108 6.72 4.35 -18.76
CA ASN A 108 7.13 5.71 -19.08
C ASN A 108 8.40 5.89 -19.93
N SER A 109 8.19 6.36 -21.14
CA SER A 109 9.26 6.90 -21.99
C SER A 109 9.87 8.20 -21.44
N ASP A 110 9.27 8.84 -20.46
CA ASP A 110 9.74 10.06 -19.83
C ASP A 110 10.42 9.77 -18.48
N LEU A 111 11.68 9.36 -18.55
CA LEU A 111 12.53 9.10 -17.38
C LEU A 111 12.64 10.31 -16.44
N SER A 112 12.31 11.51 -16.92
CA SER A 112 12.40 12.75 -16.15
C SER A 112 11.27 12.92 -15.13
N ALA A 113 10.14 12.21 -15.30
CA ALA A 113 9.00 12.28 -14.41
C ALA A 113 9.08 11.32 -13.21
N ILE A 114 10.00 10.34 -13.25
CA ILE A 114 10.12 9.33 -12.21
C ILE A 114 11.13 9.78 -11.16
N GLY A 115 10.64 10.23 -10.02
CA GLY A 115 11.48 10.46 -8.83
C GLY A 115 11.82 11.90 -8.51
N ARG A 116 11.23 12.86 -9.20
CA ARG A 116 11.18 14.25 -8.70
C ARG A 116 9.86 14.43 -7.97
N GLY A 117 9.93 14.71 -6.67
CA GLY A 117 8.76 14.86 -5.81
C GLY A 117 7.72 15.78 -6.44
N GLY A 118 6.58 15.21 -6.80
CA GLY A 118 5.44 15.96 -7.31
C GLY A 118 4.70 15.36 -8.50
N THR A 119 5.32 14.50 -9.32
CA THR A 119 4.61 13.88 -10.44
C THR A 119 4.34 12.41 -10.13
N PRO A 120 3.07 12.00 -9.98
CA PRO A 120 2.76 10.58 -9.77
C PRO A 120 3.25 9.77 -10.97
N ALA A 121 3.89 8.64 -10.71
CA ALA A 121 4.21 7.67 -11.74
C ALA A 121 2.91 7.21 -12.41
N VAL A 122 2.89 7.10 -13.73
CA VAL A 122 1.70 6.75 -14.51
C VAL A 122 1.92 5.41 -15.21
N LEU A 123 0.94 4.50 -15.09
CA LEU A 123 0.90 3.23 -15.79
C LEU A 123 -0.46 3.13 -16.49
N ASN A 124 -0.47 2.92 -17.79
CA ASN A 124 -1.68 2.90 -18.64
C ASN A 124 -2.64 4.10 -18.42
N GLY A 125 -2.11 5.28 -18.13
CA GLY A 125 -2.92 6.48 -17.88
C GLY A 125 -3.35 6.68 -16.41
N TYR A 126 -3.14 5.68 -15.54
CA TYR A 126 -3.50 5.76 -14.12
C TYR A 126 -2.27 5.99 -13.24
N GLY A 127 -2.44 6.80 -12.19
CA GLY A 127 -1.38 7.08 -11.24
C GLY A 127 -1.00 5.83 -10.43
N VAL A 128 0.31 5.66 -10.17
CA VAL A 128 0.83 4.58 -9.32
C VAL A 128 1.33 5.16 -8.02
N LEU A 129 0.80 4.66 -6.90
CA LEU A 129 1.18 5.03 -5.54
C LEU A 129 2.02 3.92 -4.93
N PRO A 130 3.32 4.12 -4.73
CA PRO A 130 4.14 3.14 -4.04
C PRO A 130 4.02 3.32 -2.53
N SER A 131 3.77 2.20 -1.80
CA SER A 131 3.76 2.17 -0.34
C SER A 131 4.40 0.86 0.16
N ASN A 132 5.29 0.97 1.14
CA ASN A 132 5.88 -0.19 1.80
C ASN A 132 4.87 -0.93 2.71
N GLN A 133 3.70 -0.37 2.94
CA GLN A 133 2.61 -1.03 3.67
C GLN A 133 1.89 -2.09 2.81
N VAL A 134 2.08 -2.04 1.48
CA VAL A 134 1.70 -3.17 0.61
C VAL A 134 2.70 -4.30 0.80
N PRO A 135 2.27 -5.49 1.25
CA PRO A 135 3.19 -6.57 1.59
C PRO A 135 4.02 -7.06 0.39
N SER A 136 5.28 -7.38 0.66
CA SER A 136 6.22 -7.97 -0.29
C SER A 136 6.62 -9.40 0.07
N ASN A 137 5.95 -9.97 1.08
CA ASN A 137 6.23 -11.26 1.69
C ASN A 137 5.02 -12.22 1.65
N LEU A 138 4.15 -12.04 0.67
CA LEU A 138 2.99 -12.90 0.48
C LEU A 138 3.40 -14.30 0.00
N THR A 139 2.54 -15.26 0.27
CA THR A 139 2.68 -16.65 -0.20
C THR A 139 1.70 -16.94 -1.31
N LYS A 140 2.16 -17.55 -2.41
CA LYS A 140 1.34 -18.01 -3.52
C LYS A 140 1.85 -19.37 -4.00
N GLY A 141 1.01 -20.39 -3.88
CA GLY A 141 1.39 -21.77 -4.22
C GLY A 141 2.64 -22.23 -3.45
N SER A 142 3.67 -22.67 -4.15
CA SER A 142 4.95 -23.07 -3.54
C SER A 142 5.89 -21.91 -3.22
N SER A 143 5.60 -20.70 -3.68
CA SER A 143 6.40 -19.50 -3.37
C SER A 143 5.98 -18.91 -2.03
N SER A 144 6.78 -19.15 -0.99
CA SER A 144 6.49 -18.72 0.38
C SER A 144 7.28 -17.46 0.74
N GLY A 145 6.56 -16.43 1.21
CA GLY A 145 7.17 -15.22 1.76
C GLY A 145 7.91 -14.32 0.76
N VAL A 146 7.65 -14.44 -0.55
CA VAL A 146 8.40 -13.72 -1.58
C VAL A 146 7.52 -12.97 -2.59
N CYS A 147 6.21 -13.20 -2.57
CA CYS A 147 5.29 -12.57 -3.50
C CYS A 147 4.87 -11.18 -3.02
N SER A 148 4.51 -10.34 -3.97
CA SER A 148 4.01 -8.99 -3.76
C SER A 148 2.64 -8.83 -4.41
N ALA A 149 1.88 -7.81 -4.01
CA ALA A 149 0.60 -7.48 -4.60
C ALA A 149 0.63 -6.15 -5.35
N ILE A 150 -0.28 -6.04 -6.31
CA ILE A 150 -0.72 -4.78 -6.93
C ILE A 150 -2.22 -4.68 -6.65
N VAL A 151 -2.65 -3.56 -6.11
CA VAL A 151 -4.06 -3.22 -5.92
C VAL A 151 -4.42 -2.15 -6.93
N TYR A 152 -5.53 -2.32 -7.62
CA TYR A 152 -6.06 -1.35 -8.57
C TYR A 152 -7.54 -1.12 -8.25
N GLY A 153 -7.96 0.14 -8.24
CA GLY A 153 -9.35 0.47 -7.98
C GLY A 153 -9.56 1.95 -7.73
N ASP A 154 -10.83 2.30 -7.48
CA ASP A 154 -11.27 3.64 -7.12
C ASP A 154 -11.16 3.83 -5.60
N PHE A 155 -10.06 4.45 -5.16
CA PHE A 155 -9.83 4.70 -3.74
C PHE A 155 -10.74 5.78 -3.13
N SER A 156 -11.52 6.51 -3.94
CA SER A 156 -12.53 7.44 -3.40
C SER A 156 -13.72 6.72 -2.77
N GLN A 157 -13.89 5.43 -3.05
CA GLN A 157 -14.92 4.58 -2.45
C GLN A 157 -14.48 3.92 -1.14
N CYS A 158 -13.21 4.07 -0.77
CA CYS A 158 -12.73 3.57 0.51
C CYS A 158 -13.18 4.47 1.65
N ILE A 159 -14.01 3.93 2.54
CA ILE A 159 -14.51 4.66 3.71
C ILE A 159 -13.89 4.03 4.96
N MET A 160 -13.19 4.84 5.73
CA MET A 160 -12.68 4.44 7.03
C MET A 160 -13.57 5.01 8.13
N GLY A 161 -14.18 4.12 8.92
CA GLY A 161 -14.94 4.51 10.11
C GLY A 161 -14.06 4.39 11.36
N THR A 162 -14.00 5.45 12.15
CA THR A 162 -13.35 5.44 13.47
C THR A 162 -14.41 5.65 14.54
N TRP A 163 -14.33 4.87 15.62
CA TRP A 163 -15.21 5.01 16.79
C TRP A 163 -14.39 5.55 17.97
N GLY A 164 -14.89 6.58 18.63
CA GLY A 164 -14.17 7.28 19.69
C GLY A 164 -13.57 8.60 19.23
N GLY A 165 -12.53 9.06 19.89
CA GLY A 165 -11.88 10.35 19.61
C GLY A 165 -10.88 10.34 18.44
N GLY A 166 -10.69 9.21 17.73
CA GLY A 166 -9.59 9.05 16.79
C GLY A 166 -8.25 8.87 17.51
N LEU A 167 -7.14 9.20 16.85
CA LEU A 167 -5.81 9.12 17.43
C LEU A 167 -5.67 10.09 18.61
N GLU A 168 -5.56 9.56 19.82
CA GLU A 168 -5.33 10.31 21.05
C GLU A 168 -3.95 9.99 21.63
N ILE A 169 -3.16 11.04 21.87
CA ILE A 169 -1.86 10.93 22.53
C ILE A 169 -1.96 11.64 23.86
N THR A 170 -1.91 10.88 24.95
CA THR A 170 -1.96 11.40 26.32
C THR A 170 -0.62 11.26 27.02
N VAL A 171 -0.30 12.27 27.83
CA VAL A 171 0.83 12.23 28.76
C VAL A 171 0.26 12.06 30.16
N GLY A 172 0.80 11.13 30.89
CA GLY A 172 0.41 10.87 32.28
C GLY A 172 1.60 10.56 33.15
N GLU A 173 1.42 10.76 34.43
CA GLU A 173 2.34 10.33 35.47
C GLU A 173 1.55 9.41 36.42
N ASP A 174 2.05 8.21 36.62
CA ASP A 174 1.55 7.31 37.66
C ASP A 174 2.38 7.50 38.94
N ALA A 175 1.89 7.01 40.07
CA ALA A 175 2.60 7.10 41.34
C ALA A 175 3.98 6.45 41.30
N ASP A 176 4.12 5.41 40.51
CA ASP A 176 5.39 4.70 40.26
C ASP A 176 6.34 5.51 39.36
N ASP A 177 5.78 6.20 38.36
CA ASP A 177 6.51 7.12 37.46
C ASP A 177 7.03 8.34 38.25
N PHE A 178 6.19 8.91 39.10
CA PHE A 178 6.58 10.04 39.94
C PHE A 178 7.75 9.68 40.86
N SER A 179 7.75 8.48 41.46
CA SER A 179 8.84 8.03 42.34
C SER A 179 10.17 7.85 41.62
N LYS A 180 10.14 7.66 40.29
CA LYS A 180 11.30 7.43 39.40
C LYS A 180 11.65 8.66 38.56
N ALA A 181 10.90 9.75 38.69
CA ALA A 181 11.00 10.94 37.84
C ALA A 181 10.81 10.61 36.36
N LEU A 182 9.84 9.72 36.02
CA LEU A 182 9.47 9.31 34.68
C LEU A 182 8.16 9.96 34.26
N THR A 183 7.97 10.11 32.97
CA THR A 183 6.71 10.53 32.35
C THR A 183 6.30 9.51 31.32
N SER A 184 5.08 8.99 31.42
CA SER A 184 4.53 8.00 30.50
C SER A 184 3.77 8.70 29.37
N ILE A 185 4.02 8.28 28.13
CA ILE A 185 3.28 8.75 26.94
C ILE A 185 2.54 7.56 26.35
N ARG A 186 1.22 7.71 26.15
CA ARG A 186 0.35 6.67 25.60
C ARG A 186 -0.36 7.18 24.34
N GLY A 187 -0.26 6.42 23.25
CA GLY A 187 -1.09 6.62 22.07
C GLY A 187 -2.19 5.56 21.99
N ILE A 188 -3.41 5.99 21.67
CA ILE A 188 -4.59 5.13 21.46
C ILE A 188 -5.17 5.48 20.09
N LEU A 189 -5.59 4.45 19.36
CA LEU A 189 -6.26 4.58 18.05
C LEU A 189 -7.66 3.98 18.13
#